data_76ec15a917dac9166f53d42996cd8c05
#
_entry.id   76ec15a917dac9166f53d42996cd8c05
#
_cell.length_a   1.000
_cell.length_b   1.000
_cell.length_c   1.000
_cell.angle_alpha   90.00
_cell.angle_beta   90.00
_cell.angle_gamma   90.00
#
_symmetry.space_group_name_H-M   'P 1'
#
loop_
_entity.id
_entity.type
_entity.pdbx_description
1 polymer ?
#
loop_
_entity_poly.entity_id
_entity_poly.type
_entity_poly.pdbx_seq_one_letter_code
_entity_poly.pdbx_strand_id
1 'polypeptide(L)'
;MNSIVRQEGRTVLFVSHNIYAISGICTTGLYLRNGQIAHKGKIDETIASHLAGGGRHGSGMDLTGHTERWGDGRVRITHLELREADGPPAATLRSGGDFDLVMTYSPTTDGNDIAGVIGAISLADVRGVTVLLVSSDHSDQYVTLSGKGGQLVCRIRDFNLVSGSYSITLFLGHKSGEVFDCLNDAQIIEVIGGDYFGTGHPGHPAHCKILLRSDWRTE
;
A
#
# COMPACT_ATOMS: atom_id res chain seq x y z
N MET A 1 19.99 11.91 15.89
CA MET A 1 20.48 10.55 16.18
C MET A 1 21.74 10.18 15.38
N ASN A 2 21.86 10.53 14.12
CA ASN A 2 23.04 10.21 13.30
C ASN A 2 24.40 10.78 13.79
N SER A 3 24.42 11.85 14.57
CA SER A 3 25.67 12.45 15.06
C SER A 3 26.32 11.65 16.21
N ILE A 4 25.53 11.04 17.07
CA ILE A 4 26.05 10.29 18.25
C ILE A 4 26.69 8.95 17.81
N VAL A 5 26.09 8.26 16.84
CA VAL A 5 26.59 6.96 16.36
C VAL A 5 27.91 7.12 15.58
N ARG A 6 28.07 8.22 14.84
CA ARG A 6 29.29 8.47 14.03
C ARG A 6 30.47 9.02 14.84
N GLN A 7 30.23 9.72 15.94
CA GLN A 7 31.30 10.35 16.73
C GLN A 7 31.86 9.47 17.84
N GLU A 8 31.12 8.48 18.34
CA GLU A 8 31.54 7.68 19.51
C GLU A 8 31.79 6.20 19.18
N GLY A 9 31.68 5.77 17.93
CA GLY A 9 31.95 4.38 17.51
C GLY A 9 31.04 3.33 18.16
N ARG A 10 29.88 3.73 18.66
CA ARG A 10 28.93 2.83 19.35
C ARG A 10 28.05 2.09 18.36
N THR A 11 27.83 0.81 18.61
CA THR A 11 26.84 0.02 17.90
C THR A 11 25.48 0.24 18.55
N VAL A 12 24.49 0.64 17.75
CA VAL A 12 23.10 0.80 18.18
C VAL A 12 22.27 -0.30 17.55
N LEU A 13 21.55 -1.07 18.37
CA LEU A 13 20.55 -2.03 17.91
C LEU A 13 19.18 -1.35 17.93
N PHE A 14 18.56 -1.24 16.77
CA PHE A 14 17.23 -0.66 16.61
C PHE A 14 16.24 -1.75 16.22
N VAL A 15 15.23 -1.99 17.04
CA VAL A 15 14.17 -2.98 16.77
C VAL A 15 12.88 -2.24 16.48
N SER A 16 12.31 -2.44 15.32
CA SER A 16 11.07 -1.80 14.88
C SER A 16 10.39 -2.64 13.81
N HIS A 17 9.09 -2.55 13.75
CA HIS A 17 8.28 -3.00 12.60
C HIS A 17 8.12 -1.88 11.56
N ASN A 18 8.52 -0.67 11.88
CA ASN A 18 8.47 0.46 10.95
C ASN A 18 9.70 0.43 10.03
N ILE A 19 9.52 -0.10 8.84
CA ILE A 19 10.55 -0.25 7.80
C ILE A 19 11.17 1.10 7.44
N TYR A 20 10.40 2.19 7.47
CA TYR A 20 10.86 3.54 7.13
C TYR A 20 11.86 4.07 8.15
N ALA A 21 11.57 3.87 9.44
CA ALA A 21 12.51 4.27 10.50
C ALA A 21 13.81 3.49 10.37
N ILE A 22 13.73 2.20 10.05
CA ILE A 22 14.89 1.31 9.87
C ILE A 22 15.72 1.73 8.66
N SER A 23 15.11 1.98 7.50
CA SER A 23 15.81 2.34 6.25
C SER A 23 16.55 3.67 6.35
N GLY A 24 16.03 4.61 7.13
CA GLY A 24 16.65 5.93 7.31
C GLY A 24 17.78 5.99 8.35
N ILE A 25 17.87 5.00 9.24
CA ILE A 25 18.78 5.04 10.40
C ILE A 25 19.84 3.93 10.32
N CYS A 26 19.45 2.74 9.84
CA CYS A 26 20.30 1.54 9.85
C CYS A 26 21.05 1.37 8.53
N THR A 27 22.27 0.85 8.60
CA THR A 27 23.09 0.47 7.43
C THR A 27 23.03 -1.03 7.16
N THR A 28 22.78 -1.83 8.22
CA THR A 28 22.66 -3.29 8.18
C THR A 28 21.40 -3.71 8.91
N GLY A 29 20.84 -4.85 8.52
CA GLY A 29 19.62 -5.39 9.11
C GLY A 29 19.73 -6.89 9.41
N LEU A 30 18.88 -7.30 10.36
CA LEU A 30 18.58 -8.69 10.68
C LEU A 30 17.07 -8.88 10.54
N TYR A 31 16.64 -9.76 9.65
CA TYR A 31 15.24 -10.17 9.56
C TYR A 31 15.04 -11.46 10.35
N LEU A 32 14.15 -11.40 11.33
CA LEU A 32 13.77 -12.55 12.15
C LEU A 32 12.42 -13.09 11.70
N ARG A 33 12.32 -14.39 11.51
CA ARG A 33 11.09 -15.10 11.21
C ARG A 33 10.96 -16.31 12.13
N ASN A 34 9.87 -16.41 12.87
CA ASN A 34 9.63 -17.50 13.83
C ASN A 34 10.81 -17.71 14.81
N GLY A 35 11.42 -16.62 15.29
CA GLY A 35 12.56 -16.67 16.22
C GLY A 35 13.90 -17.01 15.59
N GLN A 36 13.98 -17.22 14.28
CA GLN A 36 15.22 -17.54 13.55
C GLN A 36 15.62 -16.39 12.63
N ILE A 37 16.93 -16.24 12.39
CA ILE A 37 17.44 -15.27 11.42
C ILE A 37 17.13 -15.79 10.01
N ALA A 38 16.18 -15.13 9.33
CA ALA A 38 15.82 -15.44 7.95
C ALA A 38 16.74 -14.70 6.96
N HIS A 39 17.22 -13.49 7.31
CA HIS A 39 18.18 -12.74 6.51
C HIS A 39 19.05 -11.86 7.39
N LYS A 40 20.31 -11.65 6.94
CA LYS A 40 21.28 -10.73 7.54
C LYS A 40 22.09 -10.11 6.40
N GLY A 41 22.11 -8.79 6.30
CA GLY A 41 22.84 -8.11 5.22
C GLY A 41 22.69 -6.60 5.28
N LYS A 42 22.88 -5.94 4.14
CA LYS A 42 22.58 -4.52 3.99
C LYS A 42 21.11 -4.27 4.27
N ILE A 43 20.81 -3.09 4.76
CA ILE A 43 19.45 -2.77 5.18
C ILE A 43 18.44 -2.94 4.02
N ASP A 44 18.78 -2.50 2.81
CA ASP A 44 17.89 -2.60 1.65
C ASP A 44 17.60 -4.06 1.26
N GLU A 45 18.64 -4.93 1.30
CA GLU A 45 18.51 -6.37 1.05
C GLU A 45 17.67 -7.06 2.13
N THR A 46 17.85 -6.62 3.38
CA THR A 46 17.10 -7.15 4.52
C THR A 46 15.63 -6.75 4.45
N ILE A 47 15.34 -5.51 4.08
CA ILE A 47 13.99 -5.02 3.84
C ILE A 47 13.34 -5.81 2.69
N ALA A 48 14.02 -5.96 1.56
CA ALA A 48 13.51 -6.75 0.44
C ALA A 48 13.21 -8.20 0.84
N SER A 49 14.09 -8.83 1.64
CA SER A 49 13.87 -10.20 2.15
C SER A 49 12.68 -10.27 3.13
N HIS A 50 12.51 -9.25 3.99
CA HIS A 50 11.36 -9.15 4.88
C HIS A 50 10.05 -9.03 4.09
N LEU A 51 10.02 -8.15 3.08
CA LEU A 51 8.89 -7.94 2.21
C LEU A 51 8.54 -9.21 1.41
N ALA A 52 9.55 -9.87 0.84
CA ALA A 52 9.38 -11.15 0.15
C ALA A 52 8.96 -12.29 1.08
N GLY A 53 9.40 -12.28 2.32
CA GLY A 53 9.08 -13.31 3.32
C GLY A 53 7.73 -13.12 4.03
N GLY A 54 7.22 -11.90 4.10
CA GLY A 54 5.92 -11.55 4.70
C GLY A 54 4.74 -11.66 3.73
N GLY A 55 5.00 -11.61 2.44
CA GLY A 55 3.97 -11.66 1.41
C GLY A 55 3.67 -13.07 0.96
N ARG A 56 2.47 -13.57 1.21
CA ARG A 56 1.84 -14.47 0.25
C ARG A 56 1.73 -13.65 -1.05
N HIS A 57 2.57 -13.96 -2.04
CA HIS A 57 2.39 -13.52 -3.41
C HIS A 57 1.16 -14.22 -4.00
N GLY A 58 -0.01 -13.84 -3.49
CA GLY A 58 -1.31 -14.26 -3.96
C GLY A 58 -2.06 -12.99 -4.35
N SER A 59 -2.89 -13.10 -5.35
CA SER A 59 -3.78 -12.02 -5.82
C SER A 59 -4.78 -11.53 -4.77
N GLY A 60 -4.93 -12.24 -3.63
CA GLY A 60 -5.82 -11.90 -2.53
C GLY A 60 -5.11 -11.97 -1.17
N MET A 61 -5.35 -10.96 -0.33
CA MET A 61 -4.77 -10.80 0.99
C MET A 61 -5.85 -10.90 2.04
N ASP A 62 -5.71 -11.86 2.95
CA ASP A 62 -6.55 -11.95 4.15
C ASP A 62 -6.08 -10.90 5.16
N LEU A 63 -6.97 -9.98 5.51
CA LEU A 63 -6.74 -8.88 6.44
C LEU A 63 -7.48 -9.06 7.77
N THR A 64 -8.11 -10.21 8.00
CA THR A 64 -8.88 -10.48 9.23
C THR A 64 -8.01 -10.43 10.48
N GLY A 65 -6.75 -10.86 10.38
CA GLY A 65 -5.75 -10.83 11.45
C GLY A 65 -4.90 -9.57 11.52
N HIS A 66 -5.17 -8.54 10.70
CA HIS A 66 -4.38 -7.31 10.72
C HIS A 66 -4.62 -6.51 12.01
N THR A 67 -3.54 -6.13 12.71
CA THR A 67 -3.60 -5.48 14.03
C THR A 67 -3.47 -3.96 13.97
N GLU A 68 -2.74 -3.43 12.98
CA GLU A 68 -2.54 -1.98 12.80
C GLU A 68 -3.77 -1.34 12.14
N ARG A 69 -4.89 -1.35 12.89
CA ARG A 69 -6.18 -0.82 12.42
C ARG A 69 -6.90 -0.01 13.48
N TRP A 70 -7.69 0.96 13.03
CA TRP A 70 -8.51 1.80 13.90
C TRP A 70 -9.83 2.15 13.21
N GLY A 71 -10.79 2.63 13.99
CA GLY A 71 -12.17 2.89 13.58
C GLY A 71 -13.14 2.27 14.58
N ASP A 72 -14.44 2.47 14.38
CA ASP A 72 -15.48 1.93 15.28
C ASP A 72 -15.72 0.42 15.06
N GLY A 73 -15.25 -0.12 13.94
CA GLY A 73 -15.28 -1.55 13.62
C GLY A 73 -16.66 -2.09 13.24
N ARG A 74 -17.68 -1.24 13.06
CA ARG A 74 -19.03 -1.71 12.65
C ARG A 74 -19.03 -2.34 11.25
N VAL A 75 -18.10 -1.92 10.39
CA VAL A 75 -17.79 -2.56 9.11
C VAL A 75 -16.28 -2.78 9.07
N ARG A 76 -15.83 -3.98 8.74
CA ARG A 76 -14.41 -4.33 8.67
C ARG A 76 -14.02 -4.78 7.29
N ILE A 77 -12.87 -4.30 6.81
CA ILE A 77 -12.22 -4.80 5.60
C ILE A 77 -11.56 -6.13 5.96
N THR A 78 -11.95 -7.19 5.26
CA THR A 78 -11.49 -8.56 5.54
C THR A 78 -10.50 -9.07 4.51
N HIS A 79 -10.58 -8.60 3.26
CA HIS A 79 -9.66 -8.99 2.19
C HIS A 79 -9.41 -7.81 1.26
N LEU A 80 -8.20 -7.81 0.68
CA LEU A 80 -7.85 -6.97 -0.47
C LEU A 80 -7.41 -7.88 -1.62
N GLU A 81 -7.93 -7.64 -2.80
CA GLU A 81 -7.49 -8.31 -4.01
C GLU A 81 -7.12 -7.28 -5.08
N LEU A 82 -5.98 -7.50 -5.75
CA LEU A 82 -5.55 -6.74 -6.91
C LEU A 82 -5.94 -7.51 -8.17
N ARG A 83 -6.47 -6.81 -9.18
CA ARG A 83 -6.83 -7.38 -10.48
C ARG A 83 -6.37 -6.46 -11.60
N GLU A 84 -6.02 -7.00 -12.75
CA GLU A 84 -6.04 -6.21 -13.98
C GLU A 84 -7.48 -5.76 -14.25
N ALA A 85 -7.67 -4.58 -14.84
CA ALA A 85 -9.02 -4.08 -15.11
C ALA A 85 -9.77 -5.08 -16.02
N ASP A 86 -10.92 -5.55 -15.52
CA ASP A 86 -11.75 -6.59 -16.18
C ASP A 86 -11.00 -7.91 -16.43
N GLY A 87 -9.89 -8.15 -15.72
CA GLY A 87 -8.98 -9.26 -15.92
C GLY A 87 -8.79 -10.16 -14.69
N PRO A 88 -7.80 -11.06 -14.77
CA PRO A 88 -7.48 -11.97 -13.70
C PRO A 88 -6.86 -11.24 -12.50
N PRO A 89 -6.85 -11.91 -11.34
CA PRO A 89 -6.10 -11.46 -10.19
C PRO A 89 -4.62 -11.23 -10.52
N ALA A 90 -4.06 -10.12 -10.01
CA ALA A 90 -2.68 -9.70 -10.23
C ALA A 90 -1.88 -9.72 -8.92
N ALA A 91 -0.65 -10.20 -8.96
CA ALA A 91 0.25 -10.16 -7.81
C ALA A 91 1.06 -8.85 -7.73
N THR A 92 1.15 -8.13 -8.84
CA THR A 92 1.90 -6.87 -8.98
C THR A 92 1.11 -5.87 -9.80
N LEU A 93 1.35 -4.59 -9.58
CA LEU A 93 0.84 -3.51 -10.44
C LEU A 93 1.90 -3.15 -11.49
N ARG A 94 1.46 -2.74 -12.67
CA ARG A 94 2.34 -2.30 -13.76
C ARG A 94 2.10 -0.82 -14.07
N SER A 95 3.17 -0.03 -14.16
CA SER A 95 3.06 1.37 -14.60
C SER A 95 2.40 1.46 -15.98
N GLY A 96 1.42 2.33 -16.13
CA GLY A 96 0.62 2.51 -17.35
C GLY A 96 -0.54 1.53 -17.51
N GLY A 97 -0.74 0.61 -16.57
CA GLY A 97 -1.87 -0.32 -16.58
C GLY A 97 -3.11 0.22 -15.88
N ASP A 98 -4.24 -0.40 -16.16
CA ASP A 98 -5.50 -0.19 -15.46
C ASP A 98 -5.73 -1.35 -14.48
N PHE A 99 -6.13 -1.03 -13.24
CA PHE A 99 -6.28 -2.02 -12.17
C PHE A 99 -7.55 -1.81 -11.37
N ASP A 100 -8.09 -2.92 -10.86
CA ASP A 100 -9.11 -2.94 -9.84
C ASP A 100 -8.51 -3.36 -8.50
N LEU A 101 -8.70 -2.54 -7.48
CA LEU A 101 -8.45 -2.89 -6.10
C LEU A 101 -9.80 -3.23 -5.46
N VAL A 102 -9.97 -4.49 -5.07
CA VAL A 102 -11.23 -5.03 -4.56
C VAL A 102 -11.11 -5.22 -3.06
N MET A 103 -11.78 -4.37 -2.29
CA MET A 103 -11.89 -4.50 -0.84
C MET A 103 -13.14 -5.33 -0.50
N THR A 104 -12.97 -6.52 0.06
CA THR A 104 -14.07 -7.27 0.66
C THR A 104 -14.29 -6.76 2.07
N TYR A 105 -15.53 -6.45 2.40
CA TYR A 105 -15.91 -5.98 3.72
C TYR A 105 -17.01 -6.85 4.34
N SER A 106 -17.05 -6.83 5.67
CA SER A 106 -18.10 -7.51 6.46
C SER A 106 -18.56 -6.58 7.57
N PRO A 107 -19.86 -6.37 7.75
CA PRO A 107 -20.38 -5.72 8.93
C PRO A 107 -20.19 -6.63 10.15
N THR A 108 -20.00 -6.05 11.32
CA THR A 108 -19.84 -6.80 12.58
C THR A 108 -21.16 -7.45 13.01
N THR A 109 -22.28 -6.85 12.64
CA THR A 109 -23.64 -7.37 12.85
C THR A 109 -24.44 -7.14 11.59
N ASP A 110 -25.23 -8.11 11.17
CA ASP A 110 -26.17 -7.95 10.07
C ASP A 110 -27.12 -6.79 10.35
N GLY A 111 -27.31 -5.95 9.34
CA GLY A 111 -28.07 -4.73 9.51
C GLY A 111 -28.58 -4.17 8.19
N ASN A 112 -29.03 -2.91 8.25
CA ASN A 112 -29.43 -2.16 7.08
C ASN A 112 -28.22 -1.73 6.25
N ASP A 113 -28.46 -1.46 4.98
CA ASP A 113 -27.47 -0.86 4.09
C ASP A 113 -27.04 0.52 4.62
N ILE A 114 -25.76 0.84 4.45
CA ILE A 114 -25.15 2.09 4.90
C ILE A 114 -24.83 2.93 3.66
N ALA A 115 -25.58 3.99 3.46
CA ALA A 115 -25.35 4.95 2.37
C ALA A 115 -24.34 6.04 2.79
N GLY A 116 -23.77 6.74 1.82
CA GLY A 116 -22.86 7.87 2.07
C GLY A 116 -21.47 7.44 2.54
N VAL A 117 -21.04 6.25 2.18
CA VAL A 117 -19.73 5.70 2.56
C VAL A 117 -18.64 6.21 1.62
N ILE A 118 -17.49 6.48 2.20
CA ILE A 118 -16.25 6.83 1.53
C ILE A 118 -15.32 5.63 1.61
N GLY A 119 -14.83 5.19 0.47
CA GLY A 119 -13.71 4.26 0.36
C GLY A 119 -12.46 4.99 -0.11
N ALA A 120 -11.33 4.76 0.57
CA ALA A 120 -10.07 5.33 0.12
C ALA A 120 -8.92 4.32 0.21
N ILE A 121 -7.92 4.54 -0.64
CA ILE A 121 -6.70 3.74 -0.75
C ILE A 121 -5.55 4.69 -0.89
N SER A 122 -4.51 4.54 -0.06
CA SER A 122 -3.27 5.27 -0.25
C SER A 122 -2.09 4.35 -0.39
N LEU A 123 -1.10 4.80 -1.15
CA LEU A 123 0.19 4.13 -1.31
C LEU A 123 1.29 5.02 -0.78
N ALA A 124 2.14 4.47 0.07
CA ALA A 124 3.33 5.14 0.59
C ALA A 124 4.60 4.46 0.09
N ASP A 125 5.63 5.27 -0.17
CA ASP A 125 6.95 4.74 -0.55
C ASP A 125 7.67 4.12 0.65
N VAL A 126 8.84 3.53 0.42
CA VAL A 126 9.68 2.90 1.45
C VAL A 126 10.14 3.85 2.57
N ARG A 127 9.89 5.16 2.46
CA ARG A 127 10.16 6.16 3.50
C ARG A 127 8.90 6.59 4.26
N GLY A 128 7.74 5.98 3.97
CA GLY A 128 6.46 6.31 4.57
C GLY A 128 5.81 7.58 4.02
N VAL A 129 6.35 8.07 2.90
CA VAL A 129 5.75 9.23 2.24
C VAL A 129 4.61 8.74 1.36
N THR A 130 3.40 9.19 1.64
CA THR A 130 2.24 8.92 0.77
C THR A 130 2.47 9.56 -0.58
N VAL A 131 2.52 8.73 -1.63
CA VAL A 131 2.76 9.14 -3.02
C VAL A 131 1.50 9.07 -3.88
N LEU A 132 0.50 8.33 -3.44
CA LEU A 132 -0.80 8.22 -4.11
C LEU A 132 -1.90 8.15 -3.06
N LEU A 133 -2.97 8.89 -3.28
CA LEU A 133 -4.23 8.77 -2.56
C LEU A 133 -5.37 8.77 -3.58
N VAL A 134 -6.19 7.73 -3.54
CA VAL A 134 -7.44 7.62 -4.28
C VAL A 134 -8.56 7.55 -3.26
N SER A 135 -9.53 8.44 -3.36
CA SER A 135 -10.66 8.50 -2.45
C SER A 135 -11.95 8.78 -3.22
N SER A 136 -13.01 8.06 -2.87
CA SER A 136 -14.27 8.14 -3.60
C SER A 136 -14.94 9.51 -3.47
N ASP A 137 -14.73 10.20 -2.35
CA ASP A 137 -15.24 11.55 -2.12
C ASP A 137 -14.55 12.64 -2.95
N HIS A 138 -13.30 12.41 -3.38
CA HIS A 138 -12.62 13.34 -4.31
C HIS A 138 -13.34 13.47 -5.66
N SER A 139 -14.19 12.51 -5.98
CA SER A 139 -15.01 12.49 -7.21
C SER A 139 -16.51 12.52 -6.91
N ASP A 140 -16.90 12.92 -5.70
CA ASP A 140 -18.31 12.91 -5.21
C ASP A 140 -19.00 11.54 -5.34
N GLN A 141 -18.22 10.45 -5.32
CA GLN A 141 -18.70 9.07 -5.45
C GLN A 141 -18.92 8.45 -4.07
N TYR A 142 -20.00 8.81 -3.43
CA TYR A 142 -20.41 8.13 -2.19
C TYR A 142 -21.11 6.81 -2.52
N VAL A 143 -20.67 5.74 -1.85
CA VAL A 143 -21.19 4.39 -2.09
C VAL A 143 -22.18 3.98 -1.01
N THR A 144 -22.97 2.95 -1.31
CA THR A 144 -23.82 2.28 -0.31
C THR A 144 -23.26 0.88 -0.06
N LEU A 145 -22.89 0.60 1.18
CA LEU A 145 -22.46 -0.74 1.60
C LEU A 145 -23.66 -1.56 2.01
N SER A 146 -23.71 -2.81 1.56
CA SER A 146 -24.74 -3.76 2.00
C SER A 146 -24.53 -4.13 3.47
N GLY A 147 -25.62 -4.13 4.24
CA GLY A 147 -25.61 -4.58 5.62
C GLY A 147 -25.34 -6.08 5.82
N LYS A 148 -25.18 -6.83 4.74
CA LYS A 148 -24.80 -8.26 4.73
C LYS A 148 -23.33 -8.47 4.35
N GLY A 149 -22.59 -7.40 4.08
CA GLY A 149 -21.24 -7.45 3.54
C GLY A 149 -21.22 -7.49 2.00
N GLY A 150 -20.01 -7.44 1.45
CA GLY A 150 -19.82 -7.38 0.00
C GLY A 150 -18.43 -6.95 -0.42
N GLN A 151 -18.34 -6.43 -1.62
CA GLN A 151 -17.10 -5.93 -2.20
C GLN A 151 -17.26 -4.47 -2.62
N LEU A 152 -16.24 -3.67 -2.36
CA LEU A 152 -16.06 -2.32 -2.88
C LEU A 152 -14.89 -2.35 -3.86
N VAL A 153 -15.13 -1.94 -5.09
CA VAL A 153 -14.12 -1.94 -6.16
C VAL A 153 -13.68 -0.53 -6.46
N CYS A 154 -12.38 -0.30 -6.37
CA CYS A 154 -11.73 0.93 -6.79
C CYS A 154 -10.98 0.66 -8.10
N ARG A 155 -11.43 1.24 -9.21
CA ARG A 155 -10.72 1.18 -10.50
C ARG A 155 -9.76 2.35 -10.63
N ILE A 156 -8.48 2.04 -10.74
CA ILE A 156 -7.42 3.01 -11.03
C ILE A 156 -7.04 2.85 -12.50
N ARG A 157 -7.09 3.96 -13.24
CA ARG A 157 -6.69 4.00 -14.65
C ARG A 157 -5.36 4.67 -14.80
N ASP A 158 -4.62 4.24 -15.84
CA ASP A 158 -3.36 4.86 -16.24
C ASP A 158 -2.38 5.00 -15.06
N PHE A 159 -2.21 3.88 -14.32
CA PHE A 159 -1.45 3.84 -13.07
C PHE A 159 -0.03 4.38 -13.27
N ASN A 160 0.32 5.45 -12.59
CA ASN A 160 1.46 6.30 -12.92
C ASN A 160 2.63 6.26 -11.92
N LEU A 161 2.68 5.29 -11.02
CA LEU A 161 3.84 5.11 -10.15
C LEU A 161 4.97 4.36 -10.87
N VAL A 162 6.21 4.74 -10.55
CA VAL A 162 7.40 4.01 -11.02
C VAL A 162 7.54 2.67 -10.30
N SER A 163 8.39 1.79 -10.84
CA SER A 163 8.70 0.50 -10.20
C SER A 163 9.26 0.68 -8.79
N GLY A 164 8.81 -0.18 -7.87
CA GLY A 164 9.20 -0.18 -6.47
C GLY A 164 8.18 -0.87 -5.59
N SER A 165 8.53 -0.96 -4.30
CA SER A 165 7.65 -1.51 -3.26
C SER A 165 6.92 -0.36 -2.57
N TYR A 166 5.62 -0.50 -2.38
CA TYR A 166 4.76 0.50 -1.76
C TYR A 166 3.89 -0.14 -0.70
N SER A 167 3.77 0.52 0.45
CA SER A 167 2.81 0.13 1.48
C SER A 167 1.42 0.66 1.13
N ILE A 168 0.40 -0.16 1.31
CA ILE A 168 -0.99 0.19 1.05
C ILE A 168 -1.73 0.41 2.37
N THR A 169 -2.44 1.52 2.48
CA THR A 169 -3.40 1.81 3.54
C THR A 169 -4.81 1.80 2.95
N LEU A 170 -5.73 1.17 3.67
CA LEU A 170 -7.13 1.04 3.27
C LEU A 170 -8.03 1.78 4.26
N PHE A 171 -9.06 2.44 3.75
CA PHE A 171 -9.97 3.23 4.56
C PHE A 171 -11.42 3.01 4.12
N LEU A 172 -12.30 2.85 5.11
CA LEU A 172 -13.75 2.95 4.99
C LEU A 172 -14.29 3.90 6.06
N GLY A 173 -15.07 4.87 5.65
CA GLY A 173 -15.68 5.83 6.55
C GLY A 173 -17.01 6.36 6.00
N HIS A 174 -17.63 7.28 6.70
CA HIS A 174 -18.87 7.92 6.28
C HIS A 174 -18.63 9.42 6.06
N LYS A 175 -19.38 10.01 5.14
CA LYS A 175 -19.30 11.45 4.82
C LYS A 175 -19.57 12.38 6.01
N SER A 176 -20.14 11.90 7.11
CA SER A 176 -20.29 12.62 8.38
C SER A 176 -19.00 12.70 9.21
N GLY A 177 -17.92 12.04 8.78
CA GLY A 177 -16.63 12.00 9.47
C GLY A 177 -16.40 10.77 10.35
N GLU A 178 -17.36 9.84 10.41
CA GLU A 178 -17.17 8.57 11.14
C GLU A 178 -16.21 7.65 10.37
N VAL A 179 -15.29 7.00 11.09
CA VAL A 179 -14.38 6.01 10.52
C VAL A 179 -14.83 4.63 10.93
N PHE A 180 -15.15 3.80 9.95
CA PHE A 180 -15.56 2.42 10.20
C PHE A 180 -14.34 1.54 10.41
N ASP A 181 -13.37 1.62 9.49
CA ASP A 181 -12.16 0.82 9.51
C ASP A 181 -11.06 1.50 8.71
N CYS A 182 -9.87 1.61 9.29
CA CYS A 182 -8.68 2.07 8.63
C CYS A 182 -7.54 1.11 8.95
N LEU A 183 -6.96 0.51 7.94
CA LEU A 183 -5.84 -0.42 8.06
C LEU A 183 -4.59 0.28 7.55
N ASN A 184 -3.72 0.69 8.49
CA ASN A 184 -2.42 1.23 8.13
C ASN A 184 -1.48 0.10 7.71
N ASP A 185 -0.67 0.34 6.68
CA ASP A 185 0.32 -0.63 6.19
C ASP A 185 -0.28 -2.04 6.02
N ALA A 186 -1.50 -2.09 5.47
CA ALA A 186 -2.26 -3.34 5.34
C ALA A 186 -1.47 -4.40 4.58
N GLN A 187 -0.69 -3.99 3.58
CA GLN A 187 0.16 -4.86 2.78
C GLN A 187 1.20 -4.04 2.02
N ILE A 188 2.27 -4.72 1.60
CA ILE A 188 3.20 -4.19 0.62
C ILE A 188 2.85 -4.76 -0.75
N ILE A 189 2.78 -3.86 -1.73
CA ILE A 189 2.56 -4.20 -3.12
C ILE A 189 3.80 -3.85 -3.94
N GLU A 190 4.07 -4.69 -4.93
CA GLU A 190 5.14 -4.45 -5.88
C GLU A 190 4.59 -3.80 -7.14
N VAL A 191 5.22 -2.70 -7.54
CA VAL A 191 4.99 -2.04 -8.82
C VAL A 191 6.13 -2.40 -9.74
N ILE A 192 5.83 -2.99 -10.89
CA ILE A 192 6.81 -3.27 -11.93
C ILE A 192 6.77 -2.18 -13.01
N GLY A 193 7.92 -1.94 -13.61
CA GLY A 193 8.03 -0.99 -14.73
C GLY A 193 7.15 -1.40 -15.90
N GLY A 194 6.52 -0.41 -16.53
CA GLY A 194 5.70 -0.56 -17.73
C GLY A 194 5.96 0.60 -18.68
N ASP A 195 5.28 0.57 -19.82
CA ASP A 195 5.41 1.61 -20.84
C ASP A 195 4.34 2.70 -20.67
N TYR A 196 4.40 3.42 -19.53
CA TYR A 196 3.47 4.51 -19.23
C TYR A 196 3.41 5.58 -20.35
N PHE A 197 4.55 5.87 -20.97
CA PHE A 197 4.64 6.92 -21.98
C PHE A 197 4.32 6.44 -23.41
N GLY A 198 4.24 5.11 -23.65
CA GLY A 198 4.11 4.55 -25.00
C GLY A 198 5.39 4.64 -25.85
N THR A 199 6.53 4.85 -25.20
CA THR A 199 7.85 5.04 -25.85
C THR A 199 8.87 3.97 -25.49
N GLY A 200 8.47 3.00 -24.66
CA GLY A 200 9.34 1.98 -24.09
C GLY A 200 10.18 2.46 -22.90
N HIS A 201 10.03 3.73 -22.47
CA HIS A 201 10.79 4.27 -21.34
C HIS A 201 10.08 4.05 -20.00
N PRO A 202 10.65 3.27 -19.07
CA PRO A 202 9.95 2.88 -17.83
C PRO A 202 9.96 3.97 -16.73
N GLY A 203 10.53 5.15 -16.98
CA GLY A 203 10.80 6.18 -15.98
C GLY A 203 12.10 5.93 -15.21
N HIS A 204 12.37 6.76 -14.21
CA HIS A 204 13.60 6.75 -13.41
C HIS A 204 13.25 6.61 -11.91
N PRO A 205 13.10 5.40 -11.34
CA PRO A 205 12.69 5.19 -9.95
C PRO A 205 13.58 5.87 -8.91
N ALA A 206 14.86 6.11 -9.25
CA ALA A 206 15.79 6.82 -8.37
C ALA A 206 15.51 8.33 -8.30
N HIS A 207 14.84 8.91 -9.31
CA HIS A 207 14.65 10.35 -9.44
C HIS A 207 13.20 10.80 -9.20
N CYS A 208 12.22 9.94 -9.42
CA CYS A 208 10.80 10.27 -9.25
C CYS A 208 10.01 9.09 -8.70
N LYS A 209 8.79 9.36 -8.25
CA LYS A 209 7.82 8.34 -7.82
C LYS A 209 6.60 8.32 -8.73
N ILE A 210 6.32 9.44 -9.38
CA ILE A 210 5.13 9.63 -10.20
C ILE A 210 5.58 9.97 -11.63
N LEU A 211 4.93 9.34 -12.60
CA LEU A 211 5.09 9.59 -14.02
C LEU A 211 3.95 10.50 -14.49
N LEU A 212 4.27 11.50 -15.31
CA LEU A 212 3.28 12.41 -15.90
C LEU A 212 3.60 12.60 -17.38
N ARG A 213 2.58 12.54 -18.23
CA ARG A 213 2.70 12.90 -19.64
C ARG A 213 2.83 14.42 -19.77
N SER A 214 3.65 14.87 -20.68
CA SER A 214 3.89 16.30 -20.96
C SER A 214 4.26 16.52 -22.41
N ASP A 215 3.92 17.69 -22.93
CA ASP A 215 4.28 18.14 -24.27
C ASP A 215 5.34 19.24 -24.15
N TRP A 216 6.40 19.16 -24.96
CA TRP A 216 7.49 20.12 -24.98
C TRP A 216 7.54 20.82 -26.33
N ARG A 217 7.65 22.16 -26.35
CA ARG A 217 7.78 22.95 -27.55
C ARG A 217 8.74 24.13 -27.30
N THR A 218 9.40 24.57 -28.37
CA THR A 218 10.15 25.86 -28.41
C THR A 218 9.22 26.95 -28.92
N GLU A 219 9.31 28.14 -28.34
CA GLU A 219 8.65 29.38 -28.82
C GLU A 219 9.61 30.23 -29.60
#